data_bf57e2ab0dab8ba09ea905c8078784bd
#
_entry.id   bf57e2ab0dab8ba09ea905c8078784bd
#
_cell.length_a   1.000
_cell.length_b   1.000
_cell.length_c   1.000
_cell.angle_alpha   90.00
_cell.angle_beta   90.00
_cell.angle_gamma   90.00
#
_symmetry.space_group_name_H-M   'P 1'
#
loop_
_entity.id
_entity.type
_entity.pdbx_description
1 polymer ?
#
loop_
_entity_poly.entity_id
_entity_poly.type
_entity_poly.pdbx_seq_one_letter_code
_entity_poly.pdbx_strand_id
1 'polypeptide(L)'
;MSLTRRGFLQFVAAAGVSGTVFALFPVGRAGALPRPPGALTEEAFLSLCSRCLQCVDVCQPLALRPAGLFEGVANLGSPVLDVSKCIICMECVRVCPTGALQKIPKKEVDLGTAVILKEICLAWQNKKRCRICYEACPTKAIVLDRKRNPVLISENCNGCGICYRKCPTEPKSVTISYQGAKRFDPPEGRFALRLEDRVGPYEFPPPDFRTWFVNRVRTLAEKYGILGRNP
;
A
#
# COMPACT_ATOMS: atom_id res chain seq x y z
N MET A 1 -11.50 39.65 -22.67
CA MET A 1 -11.76 38.58 -23.67
C MET A 1 -13.24 38.23 -23.58
N SER A 2 -14.06 38.59 -24.61
CA SER A 2 -15.48 38.27 -24.64
C SER A 2 -15.67 36.84 -25.14
N LEU A 3 -16.22 35.98 -24.31
CA LEU A 3 -16.62 34.63 -24.70
C LEU A 3 -17.75 34.71 -25.71
N THR A 4 -17.51 34.29 -26.95
CA THR A 4 -18.57 34.16 -27.94
C THR A 4 -19.50 33.00 -27.60
N ARG A 5 -20.79 33.07 -27.98
CA ARG A 5 -21.78 31.99 -27.77
C ARG A 5 -21.25 30.63 -28.31
N ARG A 6 -20.53 30.65 -29.42
CA ARG A 6 -19.94 29.46 -30.03
C ARG A 6 -18.81 28.90 -29.18
N GLY A 7 -17.96 29.75 -28.61
CA GLY A 7 -16.86 29.32 -27.71
C GLY A 7 -17.41 28.74 -26.39
N PHE A 8 -18.50 29.29 -25.87
CA PHE A 8 -19.17 28.75 -24.69
C PHE A 8 -19.75 27.35 -24.95
N LEU A 9 -20.45 27.16 -26.08
CA LEU A 9 -20.98 25.85 -26.45
C LEU A 9 -19.89 24.79 -26.68
N GLN A 10 -18.78 25.19 -27.30
CA GLN A 10 -17.64 24.29 -27.47
C GLN A 10 -17.00 23.90 -26.13
N PHE A 11 -16.91 24.85 -25.19
CA PHE A 11 -16.40 24.57 -23.83
C PHE A 11 -17.32 23.62 -23.06
N VAL A 12 -18.66 23.85 -23.13
CA VAL A 12 -19.65 22.95 -22.49
C VAL A 12 -19.65 21.58 -23.12
N ALA A 13 -19.51 21.45 -24.44
CA ALA A 13 -19.40 20.16 -25.13
C ALA A 13 -18.10 19.44 -24.73
N ALA A 14 -16.97 20.14 -24.68
CA ALA A 14 -15.70 19.57 -24.23
C ALA A 14 -15.74 19.15 -22.75
N ALA A 15 -16.37 19.95 -21.88
CA ALA A 15 -16.56 19.60 -20.48
C ALA A 15 -17.49 18.41 -20.29
N GLY A 16 -18.56 18.30 -21.12
CA GLY A 16 -19.47 17.15 -21.11
C GLY A 16 -18.77 15.85 -21.54
N VAL A 17 -17.94 15.89 -22.58
CA VAL A 17 -17.13 14.74 -23.00
C VAL A 17 -16.10 14.35 -21.93
N SER A 18 -15.46 15.33 -21.30
CA SER A 18 -14.53 15.08 -20.19
C SER A 18 -15.22 14.46 -18.97
N GLY A 19 -16.44 14.91 -18.65
CA GLY A 19 -17.25 14.37 -17.56
C GLY A 19 -17.69 12.92 -17.81
N THR A 20 -18.07 12.57 -19.04
CA THR A 20 -18.43 11.20 -19.41
C THR A 20 -17.21 10.27 -19.42
N VAL A 21 -16.06 10.73 -19.85
CA VAL A 21 -14.80 9.95 -19.76
C VAL A 21 -14.44 9.71 -18.28
N PHE A 22 -14.60 10.70 -17.41
CA PHE A 22 -14.34 10.55 -15.96
C PHE A 22 -15.32 9.58 -15.29
N ALA A 23 -16.59 9.54 -15.74
CA ALA A 23 -17.61 8.61 -15.23
C ALA A 23 -17.34 7.14 -15.64
N LEU A 24 -16.58 6.91 -16.71
CA LEU A 24 -16.15 5.56 -17.15
C LEU A 24 -14.99 5.01 -16.33
N PHE A 25 -14.25 5.85 -15.59
CA PHE A 25 -13.26 5.34 -14.65
C PHE A 25 -14.01 4.87 -13.38
N PRO A 26 -13.72 3.65 -12.91
CA PRO A 26 -14.31 3.17 -11.68
C PRO A 26 -13.85 4.05 -10.51
N VAL A 27 -14.59 5.11 -10.24
CA VAL A 27 -14.52 5.91 -8.99
C VAL A 27 -15.04 5.04 -7.83
N GLY A 28 -15.56 3.84 -8.17
CA GLY A 28 -16.09 2.89 -7.25
C GLY A 28 -15.03 2.29 -6.35
N ARG A 29 -15.43 2.00 -5.13
CA ARG A 29 -14.72 1.24 -4.12
C ARG A 29 -13.92 0.11 -4.77
N ALA A 30 -12.67 0.38 -5.12
CA ALA A 30 -11.73 -0.68 -5.42
C ALA A 30 -11.75 -1.60 -4.20
N GLY A 31 -12.01 -2.88 -4.41
CA GLY A 31 -11.93 -3.87 -3.34
C GLY A 31 -10.62 -3.67 -2.58
N ALA A 32 -10.60 -4.00 -1.30
CA ALA A 32 -9.43 -3.79 -0.46
C ALA A 32 -8.17 -4.29 -1.19
N LEU A 33 -7.26 -3.38 -1.51
CA LEU A 33 -6.01 -3.74 -2.17
C LEU A 33 -5.08 -4.45 -1.18
N PRO A 34 -4.25 -5.39 -1.65
CA PRO A 34 -3.22 -5.98 -0.82
C PRO A 34 -2.21 -4.90 -0.42
N ARG A 35 -2.10 -4.63 0.88
CA ARG A 35 -1.23 -3.59 1.44
C ARG A 35 0.01 -4.21 2.08
N PRO A 36 1.09 -3.42 2.24
CA PRO A 36 2.27 -3.85 2.98
C PRO A 36 1.95 -4.29 4.41
N PRO A 37 2.82 -5.13 5.04
CA PRO A 37 2.70 -5.45 6.45
C PRO A 37 2.57 -4.21 7.32
N GLY A 38 1.75 -4.28 8.37
CA GLY A 38 1.55 -3.16 9.30
C GLY A 38 0.69 -2.01 8.75
N ALA A 39 0.05 -2.18 7.59
CA ALA A 39 -0.84 -1.16 7.04
C ALA A 39 -2.04 -0.91 7.97
N LEU A 40 -2.38 0.37 8.11
CA LEU A 40 -3.59 0.81 8.80
C LEU A 40 -4.85 0.36 8.06
N THR A 41 -6.02 0.56 8.69
CA THR A 41 -7.32 0.47 8.00
C THR A 41 -7.27 1.30 6.72
N GLU A 42 -7.97 0.87 5.68
CA GLU A 42 -7.79 1.42 4.34
C GLU A 42 -7.97 2.94 4.29
N GLU A 43 -8.97 3.45 4.99
CA GLU A 43 -9.25 4.89 5.08
C GLU A 43 -8.10 5.65 5.76
N ALA A 44 -7.64 5.14 6.90
CA ALA A 44 -6.53 5.71 7.64
C ALA A 44 -5.21 5.60 6.86
N PHE A 45 -5.00 4.49 6.18
CA PHE A 45 -3.84 4.29 5.34
C PHE A 45 -3.78 5.31 4.20
N LEU A 46 -4.87 5.48 3.45
CA LEU A 46 -4.91 6.40 2.32
C LEU A 46 -4.81 7.87 2.74
N SER A 47 -5.33 8.23 3.92
CA SER A 47 -5.23 9.58 4.47
C SER A 47 -3.81 9.95 4.92
N LEU A 48 -3.06 8.98 5.46
CA LEU A 48 -1.70 9.18 5.97
C LEU A 48 -0.61 8.90 4.93
N CYS A 49 -0.88 8.08 3.92
CA CYS A 49 0.11 7.73 2.91
C CYS A 49 0.42 8.92 2.00
N SER A 50 1.62 9.48 2.12
CA SER A 50 2.10 10.59 1.27
C SER A 50 2.50 10.15 -0.15
N ARG A 51 2.39 8.85 -0.47
CA ARG A 51 2.77 8.28 -1.78
C ARG A 51 4.25 8.54 -2.16
N CYS A 52 5.11 8.65 -1.15
CA CYS A 52 6.55 8.96 -1.33
C CYS A 52 7.37 7.80 -1.93
N LEU A 53 6.78 6.61 -2.09
CA LEU A 53 7.34 5.39 -2.67
C LEU A 53 8.58 4.82 -1.95
N GLN A 54 9.04 5.39 -0.84
CA GLN A 54 10.20 4.86 -0.09
C GLN A 54 10.06 3.38 0.28
N CYS A 55 8.83 2.94 0.60
CA CYS A 55 8.55 1.53 0.87
C CYS A 55 8.70 0.64 -0.37
N VAL A 56 8.46 1.19 -1.57
CA VAL A 56 8.67 0.49 -2.85
C VAL A 56 10.16 0.38 -3.14
N ASP A 57 10.90 1.48 -2.99
CA ASP A 57 12.34 1.54 -3.30
C ASP A 57 13.18 0.62 -2.40
N VAL A 58 12.83 0.52 -1.11
CA VAL A 58 13.55 -0.36 -0.16
C VAL A 58 13.22 -1.83 -0.31
N CYS A 59 12.19 -2.18 -1.09
CA CYS A 59 11.70 -3.54 -1.22
C CYS A 59 12.62 -4.39 -2.11
N GLN A 60 13.64 -5.02 -1.53
CA GLN A 60 14.59 -5.86 -2.28
C GLN A 60 13.93 -6.98 -3.12
N PRO A 61 12.91 -7.73 -2.61
CA PRO A 61 12.26 -8.74 -3.43
C PRO A 61 11.29 -8.16 -4.47
N LEU A 62 11.23 -6.83 -4.63
CA LEU A 62 10.33 -6.12 -5.56
C LEU A 62 8.87 -6.57 -5.40
N ALA A 63 8.46 -6.76 -4.16
CA ALA A 63 7.11 -7.18 -3.81
C ALA A 63 6.12 -6.00 -3.74
N LEU A 64 6.61 -4.77 -3.78
CA LEU A 64 5.79 -3.56 -3.75
C LEU A 64 5.85 -2.83 -5.08
N ARG A 65 4.71 -2.33 -5.51
CA ARG A 65 4.58 -1.45 -6.67
C ARG A 65 3.59 -0.32 -6.37
N PRO A 66 3.68 0.81 -7.05
CA PRO A 66 2.62 1.83 -6.98
C PRO A 66 1.33 1.32 -7.62
N ALA A 67 0.20 1.70 -7.04
CA ALA A 67 -1.12 1.47 -7.63
C ALA A 67 -1.28 2.27 -8.92
N GLY A 68 -1.82 1.63 -9.94
CA GLY A 68 -2.15 2.25 -11.22
C GLY A 68 -3.57 2.83 -11.23
N LEU A 69 -3.93 3.42 -12.36
CA LEU A 69 -5.22 4.08 -12.54
C LEU A 69 -6.42 3.12 -12.42
N PHE A 70 -6.24 1.87 -12.87
CA PHE A 70 -7.30 0.84 -12.83
C PHE A 70 -7.60 0.31 -11.43
N GLU A 71 -6.75 0.58 -10.45
CA GLU A 71 -6.94 0.23 -9.05
C GLU A 71 -7.73 1.32 -8.28
N GLY A 72 -8.24 2.29 -9.00
CA GLY A 72 -9.04 3.41 -8.50
C GLY A 72 -8.22 4.66 -8.24
N VAL A 73 -8.81 5.82 -8.54
CA VAL A 73 -8.16 7.13 -8.44
C VAL A 73 -7.68 7.41 -7.02
N ALA A 74 -8.46 7.04 -6.00
CA ALA A 74 -8.08 7.22 -4.60
C ALA A 74 -6.81 6.44 -4.22
N ASN A 75 -6.55 5.33 -4.89
CA ASN A 75 -5.40 4.46 -4.64
C ASN A 75 -4.15 4.85 -5.43
N LEU A 76 -4.29 5.68 -6.46
CA LEU A 76 -3.22 6.01 -7.39
C LEU A 76 -1.92 6.37 -6.66
N GLY A 77 -0.83 5.68 -7.02
CA GLY A 77 0.50 5.89 -6.43
C GLY A 77 0.68 5.30 -5.03
N SER A 78 -0.37 4.76 -4.38
CA SER A 78 -0.20 4.09 -3.09
C SER A 78 0.43 2.69 -3.27
N PRO A 79 1.18 2.16 -2.29
CA PRO A 79 1.86 0.86 -2.45
C PRO A 79 0.86 -0.30 -2.44
N VAL A 80 1.02 -1.18 -3.42
CA VAL A 80 0.30 -2.46 -3.55
C VAL A 80 1.28 -3.60 -3.38
N LEU A 81 0.89 -4.61 -2.59
CA LEU A 81 1.74 -5.75 -2.25
C LEU A 81 1.48 -6.95 -3.16
N ASP A 82 2.54 -7.47 -3.75
CA ASP A 82 2.56 -8.81 -4.32
C ASP A 82 3.05 -9.81 -3.25
N VAL A 83 2.12 -10.49 -2.60
CA VAL A 83 2.43 -11.45 -1.53
C VAL A 83 3.29 -12.61 -2.05
N SER A 84 3.19 -12.95 -3.33
CA SER A 84 3.99 -14.01 -3.93
C SER A 84 5.50 -13.77 -3.79
N LYS A 85 5.91 -12.52 -3.78
CA LYS A 85 7.31 -12.07 -3.66
C LYS A 85 7.69 -11.67 -2.23
N CYS A 86 6.73 -11.29 -1.41
CA CYS A 86 7.00 -10.75 -0.07
C CYS A 86 7.64 -11.79 0.86
N ILE A 87 8.73 -11.42 1.52
CA ILE A 87 9.44 -12.26 2.51
C ILE A 87 9.23 -11.79 3.95
N ILE A 88 8.33 -10.83 4.17
CA ILE A 88 8.01 -10.25 5.50
C ILE A 88 9.28 -9.76 6.22
N CYS A 89 10.16 -9.04 5.50
CA CYS A 89 11.37 -8.46 6.08
C CYS A 89 11.10 -7.24 6.97
N MET A 90 9.95 -6.56 6.79
CA MET A 90 9.50 -5.35 7.50
C MET A 90 10.27 -4.07 7.15
N GLU A 91 11.13 -4.07 6.13
CA GLU A 91 11.87 -2.86 5.72
C GLU A 91 10.95 -1.74 5.26
N CYS A 92 9.86 -2.06 4.56
CA CYS A 92 8.85 -1.08 4.16
C CYS A 92 8.21 -0.35 5.35
N VAL A 93 8.03 -1.04 6.48
CA VAL A 93 7.51 -0.46 7.73
C VAL A 93 8.53 0.45 8.37
N ARG A 94 9.82 0.06 8.33
CA ARG A 94 10.91 0.83 8.94
C ARG A 94 11.10 2.19 8.30
N VAL A 95 10.94 2.28 6.99
CA VAL A 95 11.16 3.53 6.23
C VAL A 95 9.93 4.41 6.07
N CYS A 96 8.75 3.96 6.51
CA CYS A 96 7.52 4.75 6.34
C CYS A 96 7.56 6.01 7.22
N PRO A 97 7.64 7.23 6.64
CA PRO A 97 7.80 8.46 7.42
C PRO A 97 6.48 8.94 8.03
N THR A 98 5.35 8.54 7.45
CA THR A 98 4.03 9.06 7.86
C THR A 98 3.34 8.20 8.90
N GLY A 99 3.85 6.98 9.15
CA GLY A 99 3.21 6.02 10.05
C GLY A 99 1.96 5.35 9.45
N ALA A 100 1.71 5.49 8.13
CA ALA A 100 0.69 4.70 7.43
C ALA A 100 0.97 3.19 7.53
N LEU A 101 2.22 2.81 7.76
CA LEU A 101 2.66 1.45 8.10
C LEU A 101 3.16 1.46 9.55
N GLN A 102 2.48 0.74 10.43
CA GLN A 102 2.85 0.64 11.83
C GLN A 102 3.93 -0.40 12.08
N LYS A 103 4.81 -0.11 13.03
CA LYS A 103 5.81 -1.06 13.51
C LYS A 103 5.14 -2.12 14.38
N ILE A 104 4.99 -3.30 13.82
CA ILE A 104 4.41 -4.48 14.47
C ILE A 104 5.42 -5.61 14.51
N PRO A 105 5.36 -6.52 15.48
CA PRO A 105 6.18 -7.72 15.48
C PRO A 105 5.77 -8.64 14.31
N LYS A 106 6.75 -9.34 13.73
CA LYS A 106 6.51 -10.23 12.58
C LYS A 106 5.42 -11.30 12.82
N LYS A 107 5.26 -11.73 14.08
CA LYS A 107 4.24 -12.71 14.48
C LYS A 107 2.79 -12.19 14.34
N GLU A 108 2.62 -10.88 14.32
CA GLU A 108 1.30 -10.25 14.20
C GLU A 108 0.94 -9.89 12.75
N VAL A 109 1.87 -10.14 11.83
CA VAL A 109 1.63 -9.91 10.40
C VAL A 109 0.65 -10.94 9.89
N ASP A 110 -0.46 -10.44 9.35
CA ASP A 110 -1.44 -11.23 8.62
C ASP A 110 -1.76 -10.53 7.30
N LEU A 111 -1.35 -11.15 6.20
CA LEU A 111 -1.52 -10.64 4.85
C LEU A 111 -2.71 -11.28 4.13
N GLY A 112 -3.50 -12.06 4.86
CA GLY A 112 -4.65 -12.80 4.34
C GLY A 112 -4.51 -14.31 4.46
N THR A 113 -5.30 -15.04 3.67
CA THR A 113 -5.44 -16.49 3.81
C THR A 113 -5.14 -17.20 2.50
N ALA A 114 -4.38 -18.30 2.56
CA ALA A 114 -4.13 -19.13 1.40
C ALA A 114 -5.43 -19.86 0.98
N VAL A 115 -5.62 -20.03 -0.33
CA VAL A 115 -6.71 -20.82 -0.90
C VAL A 115 -6.12 -21.89 -1.78
N ILE A 116 -6.51 -23.14 -1.58
CA ILE A 116 -6.05 -24.28 -2.37
C ILE A 116 -7.10 -24.57 -3.45
N LEU A 117 -6.72 -24.39 -4.71
CA LEU A 117 -7.54 -24.68 -5.89
C LEU A 117 -7.46 -26.19 -6.17
N LYS A 118 -8.48 -26.91 -5.75
CA LYS A 118 -8.53 -28.39 -5.83
C LYS A 118 -8.46 -28.88 -7.26
N GLU A 119 -8.99 -28.11 -8.20
CA GLU A 119 -9.07 -28.41 -9.63
C GLU A 119 -7.70 -28.49 -10.30
N ILE A 120 -6.69 -27.85 -9.71
CA ILE A 120 -5.32 -27.77 -10.27
C ILE A 120 -4.32 -28.50 -9.37
N CYS A 121 -4.68 -28.76 -8.11
CA CYS A 121 -3.78 -29.35 -7.13
C CYS A 121 -3.46 -30.81 -7.45
N LEU A 122 -2.18 -31.15 -7.60
CA LEU A 122 -1.73 -32.51 -7.92
C LEU A 122 -2.20 -33.58 -6.94
N ALA A 123 -2.29 -33.26 -5.65
CA ALA A 123 -2.79 -34.18 -4.63
C ALA A 123 -4.29 -34.41 -4.78
N TRP A 124 -5.07 -33.35 -4.93
CA TRP A 124 -6.53 -33.45 -5.10
C TRP A 124 -6.94 -34.12 -6.40
N GLN A 125 -6.13 -33.97 -7.46
CA GLN A 125 -6.34 -34.63 -8.74
C GLN A 125 -5.84 -36.09 -8.78
N ASN A 126 -5.33 -36.61 -7.66
CA ASN A 126 -4.74 -37.96 -7.57
C ASN A 126 -3.59 -38.22 -8.58
N LYS A 127 -3.00 -37.15 -9.16
CA LYS A 127 -1.91 -37.28 -10.13
C LYS A 127 -0.58 -37.57 -9.46
N LYS A 128 -0.38 -37.05 -8.22
CA LYS A 128 0.85 -37.23 -7.45
C LYS A 128 0.57 -37.01 -5.97
N ARG A 129 1.20 -37.76 -5.09
CA ARG A 129 1.18 -37.54 -3.63
C ARG A 129 2.00 -36.30 -3.27
N CYS A 130 1.52 -35.10 -3.65
CA CYS A 130 2.19 -33.84 -3.41
C CYS A 130 1.85 -33.31 -2.01
N ARG A 131 2.87 -32.96 -1.19
CA ARG A 131 2.72 -32.41 0.17
C ARG A 131 3.59 -31.17 0.39
N ILE A 132 4.14 -30.60 -0.66
CA ILE A 132 5.12 -29.51 -0.58
C ILE A 132 4.59 -28.30 0.21
N CYS A 133 3.34 -27.89 -0.02
CA CYS A 133 2.73 -26.77 0.70
C CYS A 133 2.52 -27.06 2.19
N TYR A 134 2.20 -28.32 2.56
CA TYR A 134 2.10 -28.76 3.94
C TYR A 134 3.46 -28.72 4.65
N GLU A 135 4.49 -29.29 4.02
CA GLU A 135 5.85 -29.35 4.58
C GLU A 135 6.50 -27.96 4.70
N ALA A 136 6.17 -27.06 3.75
CA ALA A 136 6.74 -25.71 3.70
C ALA A 136 6.02 -24.69 4.60
N CYS A 137 4.89 -25.02 5.21
CA CYS A 137 4.07 -24.08 5.98
C CYS A 137 4.70 -23.81 7.37
N PRO A 138 5.19 -22.59 7.66
CA PRO A 138 5.84 -22.28 8.93
C PRO A 138 4.86 -22.22 10.10
N THR A 139 3.61 -21.85 9.83
CA THR A 139 2.55 -21.74 10.84
C THR A 139 1.75 -23.02 11.02
N LYS A 140 2.10 -24.08 10.24
CA LYS A 140 1.37 -25.36 10.23
C LYS A 140 -0.14 -25.22 9.93
N ALA A 141 -0.50 -24.16 9.20
CA ALA A 141 -1.88 -23.89 8.81
C ALA A 141 -2.41 -24.88 7.76
N ILE A 142 -1.54 -25.61 7.06
CA ILE A 142 -1.94 -26.61 6.10
C ILE A 142 -1.82 -27.99 6.78
N VAL A 143 -2.90 -28.75 6.76
CA VAL A 143 -2.96 -30.13 7.29
C VAL A 143 -3.29 -31.09 6.18
N LEU A 144 -3.15 -32.40 6.43
CA LEU A 144 -3.53 -33.44 5.48
C LEU A 144 -4.84 -34.09 5.93
N ASP A 145 -5.79 -34.24 5.02
CA ASP A 145 -7.03 -34.99 5.26
C ASP A 145 -6.77 -36.51 5.33
N ARG A 146 -7.83 -37.31 5.54
CA ARG A 146 -7.74 -38.77 5.59
C ARG A 146 -7.18 -39.40 4.30
N LYS A 147 -7.37 -38.73 3.15
CA LYS A 147 -6.82 -39.13 1.84
C LYS A 147 -5.45 -38.57 1.57
N ARG A 148 -4.86 -37.85 2.54
CA ARG A 148 -3.58 -37.13 2.47
C ARG A 148 -3.56 -35.95 1.48
N ASN A 149 -4.72 -35.34 1.22
CA ASN A 149 -4.79 -34.11 0.48
C ASN A 149 -4.55 -32.91 1.38
N PRO A 150 -3.88 -31.84 0.91
CA PRO A 150 -3.65 -30.64 1.71
C PRO A 150 -4.98 -29.88 1.91
N VAL A 151 -5.25 -29.54 3.16
CA VAL A 151 -6.41 -28.73 3.60
C VAL A 151 -5.87 -27.57 4.45
N LEU A 152 -6.44 -26.39 4.28
CA LEU A 152 -6.06 -25.21 5.05
C LEU A 152 -6.91 -25.10 6.32
N ILE A 153 -6.25 -24.77 7.44
CA ILE A 153 -6.85 -24.24 8.66
C ILE A 153 -6.65 -22.73 8.63
N SER A 154 -7.69 -21.97 8.31
CA SER A 154 -7.61 -20.51 8.06
C SER A 154 -7.10 -19.73 9.26
N GLU A 155 -7.48 -20.09 10.47
CA GLU A 155 -7.12 -19.42 11.72
C GLU A 155 -5.61 -19.36 11.98
N ASN A 156 -4.87 -20.34 11.49
CA ASN A 156 -3.42 -20.39 11.64
C ASN A 156 -2.67 -19.78 10.46
N CYS A 157 -3.37 -19.39 9.40
CA CYS A 157 -2.74 -18.85 8.20
C CYS A 157 -2.54 -17.34 8.33
N ASN A 158 -1.33 -16.87 8.10
CA ASN A 158 -0.97 -15.45 8.10
C ASN A 158 -0.68 -14.90 6.69
N GLY A 159 -1.02 -15.65 5.64
CA GLY A 159 -0.86 -15.21 4.27
C GLY A 159 0.58 -15.01 3.79
N CYS A 160 1.58 -15.64 4.41
CA CYS A 160 3.02 -15.43 4.10
C CYS A 160 3.45 -15.84 2.68
N GLY A 161 2.60 -16.49 1.90
CA GLY A 161 2.85 -16.85 0.50
C GLY A 161 3.89 -17.96 0.26
N ILE A 162 4.45 -18.60 1.29
CA ILE A 162 5.46 -19.66 1.11
C ILE A 162 4.88 -20.85 0.36
N CYS A 163 3.66 -21.26 0.69
CA CYS A 163 2.94 -22.34 0.00
C CYS A 163 2.71 -22.03 -1.49
N TYR A 164 2.42 -20.77 -1.83
CA TYR A 164 2.31 -20.30 -3.21
C TYR A 164 3.66 -20.45 -3.93
N ARG A 165 4.74 -19.88 -3.38
CA ARG A 165 6.07 -19.92 -4.00
C ARG A 165 6.61 -21.34 -4.19
N LYS A 166 6.33 -22.23 -3.27
CA LYS A 166 6.79 -23.63 -3.32
C LYS A 166 5.90 -24.55 -4.14
N CYS A 167 4.70 -24.10 -4.55
CA CYS A 167 3.79 -24.91 -5.35
C CYS A 167 4.40 -25.22 -6.73
N PRO A 168 4.46 -26.51 -7.15
CA PRO A 168 5.09 -26.93 -8.39
C PRO A 168 4.18 -26.83 -9.62
N THR A 169 2.88 -26.52 -9.44
CA THR A 169 1.93 -26.44 -10.56
C THR A 169 2.03 -25.11 -11.27
N GLU A 170 1.79 -25.10 -12.60
CA GLU A 170 1.56 -23.92 -13.42
C GLU A 170 0.27 -24.11 -14.21
N PRO A 171 -0.75 -23.23 -13.99
CA PRO A 171 -0.80 -22.18 -12.97
C PRO A 171 -0.74 -22.72 -11.54
N LYS A 172 -0.36 -21.87 -10.58
CA LYS A 172 -0.25 -22.25 -9.15
C LYS A 172 -1.59 -22.73 -8.60
N SER A 173 -1.61 -23.88 -7.94
CA SER A 173 -2.80 -24.40 -7.26
C SER A 173 -3.05 -23.77 -5.89
N VAL A 174 -2.19 -22.90 -5.43
CA VAL A 174 -2.39 -22.12 -4.21
C VAL A 174 -2.41 -20.65 -4.58
N THR A 175 -3.40 -19.92 -4.10
CA THR A 175 -3.48 -18.47 -4.21
C THR A 175 -3.63 -17.84 -2.81
N ILE A 176 -3.47 -16.53 -2.69
CA ILE A 176 -3.67 -15.83 -1.43
C ILE A 176 -4.86 -14.88 -1.59
N SER A 177 -5.88 -15.06 -0.76
CA SER A 177 -6.99 -14.13 -0.62
C SER A 177 -6.60 -13.07 0.41
N TYR A 178 -6.73 -11.81 0.04
CA TYR A 178 -6.46 -10.66 0.92
C TYR A 178 -7.67 -10.30 1.78
N GLN A 179 -8.80 -10.94 1.56
CA GLN A 179 -9.98 -10.77 2.40
C GLN A 179 -9.67 -11.26 3.82
N GLY A 180 -9.94 -10.40 4.80
CA GLY A 180 -9.61 -10.69 6.19
C GLY A 180 -8.15 -10.43 6.60
N ALA A 181 -7.30 -9.88 5.70
CA ALA A 181 -5.97 -9.42 6.07
C ALA A 181 -6.06 -8.41 7.23
N LYS A 182 -5.22 -8.61 8.26
CA LYS A 182 -5.24 -7.77 9.45
C LYS A 182 -4.79 -6.35 9.11
N ARG A 183 -5.64 -5.39 9.42
CA ARG A 183 -5.37 -3.96 9.37
C ARG A 183 -5.33 -3.43 10.80
N PHE A 184 -4.59 -2.37 11.00
CA PHE A 184 -4.40 -1.78 12.32
C PHE A 184 -5.13 -0.45 12.38
N ASP A 185 -5.76 -0.18 13.52
CA ASP A 185 -6.32 1.14 13.76
C ASP A 185 -5.18 2.13 14.02
N PRO A 186 -5.33 3.37 13.58
CA PRO A 186 -4.36 4.41 13.91
C PRO A 186 -4.29 4.56 15.43
N PRO A 187 -3.10 4.73 16.01
CA PRO A 187 -2.99 5.01 17.45
C PRO A 187 -3.78 6.26 17.79
N GLU A 188 -4.51 6.19 18.89
CA GLU A 188 -5.34 7.30 19.39
C GLU A 188 -4.56 8.61 19.39
N GLY A 189 -5.18 9.68 18.92
CA GLY A 189 -4.58 11.03 18.84
C GLY A 189 -3.76 11.30 17.56
N ARG A 190 -3.46 10.34 16.70
CA ARG A 190 -2.69 10.61 15.44
C ARG A 190 -3.53 11.16 14.30
N PHE A 191 -4.86 11.06 14.33
CA PHE A 191 -5.73 11.76 13.38
C PHE A 191 -5.87 13.25 13.67
N ALA A 192 -5.63 13.66 14.90
CA ALA A 192 -5.26 15.03 15.16
C ALA A 192 -3.79 15.18 14.76
N LEU A 193 -3.50 15.32 13.47
CA LEU A 193 -2.28 15.96 13.03
C LEU A 193 -2.28 17.35 13.68
N ARG A 194 -1.77 17.44 14.90
CA ARG A 194 -1.25 18.71 15.39
C ARG A 194 -0.08 19.00 14.46
N LEU A 195 -0.28 19.89 13.53
CA LEU A 195 0.81 20.50 12.77
C LEU A 195 1.96 20.93 13.71
N GLU A 196 1.63 21.22 14.94
CA GLU A 196 2.50 21.55 16.06
C GLU A 196 3.54 20.48 16.40
N ASP A 197 3.17 19.18 16.32
CA ASP A 197 4.05 18.07 16.69
C ASP A 197 5.08 17.69 15.60
N ARG A 198 4.90 18.17 14.38
CA ARG A 198 5.79 17.85 13.25
C ARG A 198 6.72 18.95 12.79
N VAL A 199 6.37 20.19 13.07
CA VAL A 199 7.10 21.36 12.49
C VAL A 199 7.66 22.26 13.59
N GLY A 200 7.47 21.92 14.87
CA GLY A 200 7.66 22.89 15.96
C GLY A 200 6.58 23.98 15.87
N PRO A 201 6.59 24.98 16.75
CA PRO A 201 5.62 26.04 16.68
C PRO A 201 5.71 26.70 15.28
N TYR A 202 4.70 26.39 14.44
CA TYR A 202 4.56 27.05 13.13
C TYR A 202 4.09 28.48 13.43
N GLU A 203 5.05 29.38 13.47
CA GLU A 203 4.73 30.80 13.46
C GLU A 203 4.12 31.10 12.10
N PHE A 204 2.80 31.34 12.06
CA PHE A 204 2.16 31.91 10.89
C PHE A 204 2.97 33.13 10.46
N PRO A 205 3.28 33.28 9.18
CA PRO A 205 4.01 34.45 8.74
C PRO A 205 3.26 35.69 9.22
N PRO A 206 3.97 36.64 9.84
CA PRO A 206 3.34 37.88 10.31
C PRO A 206 2.68 38.63 9.16
N PRO A 207 1.79 39.59 9.42
CA PRO A 207 1.10 40.37 8.38
C PRO A 207 2.04 40.94 7.33
N ASP A 208 3.30 41.19 7.66
CA ASP A 208 4.37 41.56 6.73
C ASP A 208 5.16 40.29 6.30
N PHE A 209 4.53 39.47 5.49
CA PHE A 209 5.12 38.25 4.93
C PHE A 209 6.42 38.52 4.15
N ARG A 210 6.52 39.67 3.46
CA ARG A 210 7.68 40.02 2.63
C ARG A 210 8.94 40.19 3.46
N THR A 211 8.85 40.97 4.54
CA THR A 211 9.98 41.21 5.46
C THR A 211 10.34 39.92 6.21
N TRP A 212 9.35 39.16 6.69
CA TRP A 212 9.58 37.87 7.34
C TRP A 212 10.28 36.87 6.41
N PHE A 213 9.83 36.74 5.17
CA PHE A 213 10.42 35.82 4.19
C PHE A 213 11.88 36.19 3.86
N VAL A 214 12.16 37.47 3.60
CA VAL A 214 13.52 37.95 3.31
C VAL A 214 14.46 37.67 4.49
N ASN A 215 14.04 37.96 5.70
CA ASN A 215 14.84 37.70 6.89
C ASN A 215 15.06 36.21 7.11
N ARG A 216 14.04 35.36 6.88
CA ARG A 216 14.17 33.92 6.99
C ARG A 216 15.13 33.33 5.98
N VAL A 217 15.04 33.76 4.73
CA VAL A 217 15.98 33.36 3.65
C VAL A 217 17.39 33.77 3.98
N ARG A 218 17.60 35.01 4.47
CA ARG A 218 18.93 35.51 4.90
C ARG A 218 19.52 34.66 6.02
N THR A 219 18.75 34.40 7.08
CA THR A 219 19.18 33.55 8.21
C THR A 219 19.57 32.14 7.76
N LEU A 220 18.80 31.56 6.85
CA LEU A 220 19.11 30.24 6.30
C LEU A 220 20.36 30.28 5.41
N ALA A 221 20.50 31.31 4.58
CA ALA A 221 21.66 31.47 3.72
C ALA A 221 22.95 31.68 4.51
N GLU A 222 22.90 32.40 5.63
CA GLU A 222 24.02 32.58 6.57
C GLU A 222 24.33 31.24 7.28
N LYS A 223 23.31 30.54 7.76
CA LYS A 223 23.46 29.24 8.44
C LYS A 223 24.10 28.17 7.57
N TYR A 224 23.79 28.17 6.28
CA TYR A 224 24.32 27.18 5.32
C TYR A 224 25.48 27.73 4.44
N GLY A 225 25.98 28.95 4.72
CA GLY A 225 27.12 29.53 4.01
C GLY A 225 26.88 29.81 2.52
N ILE A 226 25.61 29.98 2.12
CA ILE A 226 25.20 30.19 0.72
C ILE A 226 25.47 31.68 0.29
N LEU A 227 25.36 32.60 1.23
CA LEU A 227 25.80 34.00 1.00
C LEU A 227 27.29 34.05 1.29
N GLY A 228 28.08 34.17 0.23
CA GLY A 228 29.50 34.43 0.34
C GLY A 228 29.72 35.69 1.21
N ARG A 229 30.72 35.63 2.10
CA ARG A 229 31.20 36.83 2.80
C ARG A 229 31.61 37.82 1.73
N ASN A 230 30.88 38.91 1.60
CA ASN A 230 31.39 40.03 0.86
C ASN A 230 32.67 40.52 1.55
N PRO A 231 33.74 40.84 0.79
CA PRO A 231 35.01 41.27 1.31
C PRO A 231 34.91 42.58 2.07
#